data_19bce8b6e876a4e5377cf2c0853acd15
#
_entry.id   19bce8b6e876a4e5377cf2c0853acd15
#
_cell.length_a   1.000
_cell.length_b   1.000
_cell.length_c   1.000
_cell.angle_alpha   90.00
_cell.angle_beta   90.00
_cell.angle_gamma   90.00
#
_symmetry.space_group_name_H-M   'P 1'
#
loop_
_entity.id
_entity.type
_entity.pdbx_description
1 polymer ?
#
loop_
_entity_poly.entity_id
_entity_poly.type
_entity_poly.pdbx_seq_one_letter_code
_entity_poly.pdbx_strand_id
1 'polypeptide(L)'
;MRSVAAVVLTGLLAAAACGFGAASGATGRVRLPASVPADLPLPERAALRTALDLGPRGLNLVFETDGSLPGIADPLRARIAAAGWAPVTDVVLEQAIFASYRSGERLLALGVSRSGGRWLVSLAYVARPYNPWEGDQG
;
A
#
# COMPACT_ATOMS: atom_id res chain seq x y z
N MET A 1 -18.42 20.80 -15.27
CA MET A 1 -17.16 20.67 -14.52
C MET A 1 -16.99 19.37 -13.77
N ARG A 2 -18.03 18.89 -13.12
CA ARG A 2 -17.97 17.61 -12.38
C ARG A 2 -17.79 16.37 -13.28
N SER A 3 -18.33 16.40 -14.49
CA SER A 3 -18.24 15.29 -15.44
C SER A 3 -16.84 15.09 -16.04
N VAL A 4 -16.07 16.17 -16.19
CA VAL A 4 -14.71 16.11 -16.75
C VAL A 4 -13.74 15.44 -15.77
N ALA A 5 -13.86 15.76 -14.50
CA ALA A 5 -13.03 15.14 -13.47
C ALA A 5 -13.32 13.64 -13.31
N ALA A 6 -14.59 13.26 -13.41
CA ALA A 6 -14.99 11.86 -13.36
C ALA A 6 -14.45 11.04 -14.55
N VAL A 7 -14.44 11.63 -15.73
CA VAL A 7 -13.93 10.96 -16.95
C VAL A 7 -12.43 10.73 -16.87
N VAL A 8 -11.69 11.70 -16.34
CA VAL A 8 -10.24 11.56 -16.19
C VAL A 8 -9.89 10.49 -15.15
N LEU A 9 -10.64 10.45 -14.04
CA LEU A 9 -10.41 9.46 -13.00
C LEU A 9 -10.76 8.04 -13.51
N THR A 10 -11.83 7.92 -14.28
CA THR A 10 -12.25 6.64 -14.86
C THR A 10 -11.23 6.14 -15.88
N GLY A 11 -10.68 7.05 -16.68
CA GLY A 11 -9.65 6.69 -17.64
C GLY A 11 -8.37 6.19 -17.01
N LEU A 12 -7.93 6.81 -15.91
CA LEU A 12 -6.74 6.39 -15.19
C LEU A 12 -6.91 5.02 -14.52
N LEU A 13 -8.08 4.79 -13.92
CA LEU A 13 -8.42 3.50 -13.32
C LEU A 13 -8.50 2.38 -14.34
N ALA A 14 -9.07 2.67 -15.52
CA ALA A 14 -9.16 1.70 -16.59
C ALA A 14 -7.78 1.32 -17.14
N ALA A 15 -6.89 2.28 -17.30
CA ALA A 15 -5.53 2.01 -17.77
C ALA A 15 -4.73 1.18 -16.76
N ALA A 16 -4.86 1.46 -15.46
CA ALA A 16 -4.21 0.68 -14.41
C ALA A 16 -4.79 -0.75 -14.36
N ALA A 17 -6.10 -0.91 -14.47
CA ALA A 17 -6.75 -2.21 -14.46
C ALA A 17 -6.32 -3.07 -15.66
N CYS A 18 -6.22 -2.48 -16.85
CA CYS A 18 -5.77 -3.20 -18.04
C CYS A 18 -4.32 -3.66 -17.94
N GLY A 19 -3.44 -2.84 -17.39
CA GLY A 19 -2.03 -3.20 -17.22
C GLY A 19 -1.82 -4.34 -16.22
N PHE A 20 -2.49 -4.28 -15.10
CA PHE A 20 -2.39 -5.32 -14.07
C PHE A 20 -3.15 -6.59 -14.42
N GLY A 21 -4.30 -6.48 -15.07
CA GLY A 21 -5.07 -7.62 -15.52
C GLY A 21 -4.29 -8.49 -16.52
N ALA A 22 -3.54 -7.88 -17.42
CA ALA A 22 -2.71 -8.61 -18.39
C ALA A 22 -1.53 -9.33 -17.72
N ALA A 23 -0.93 -8.74 -16.69
CA ALA A 23 0.23 -9.33 -15.99
C ALA A 23 -0.17 -10.48 -15.06
N SER A 24 -1.36 -10.43 -14.45
CA SER A 24 -1.82 -11.42 -13.49
C SER A 24 -2.83 -12.43 -14.05
N GLY A 25 -3.24 -12.27 -15.32
CA GLY A 25 -4.39 -12.98 -15.90
C GLY A 25 -4.25 -14.48 -16.04
N ALA A 26 -3.05 -15.05 -15.96
CA ALA A 26 -2.86 -16.46 -16.22
C ALA A 26 -3.12 -17.36 -15.00
N THR A 27 -2.94 -16.89 -13.77
CA THR A 27 -2.99 -17.74 -12.56
C THR A 27 -3.88 -17.23 -11.45
N GLY A 28 -4.45 -16.02 -11.56
CA GLY A 28 -5.40 -15.46 -10.61
C GLY A 28 -4.90 -15.19 -9.20
N ARG A 29 -3.69 -15.56 -8.87
CA ARG A 29 -3.11 -15.35 -7.54
C ARG A 29 -1.82 -14.54 -7.62
N VAL A 30 -1.83 -13.41 -6.94
CA VAL A 30 -0.63 -12.60 -6.76
C VAL A 30 0.18 -13.20 -5.61
N ARG A 31 1.47 -13.38 -5.84
CA ARG A 31 2.38 -13.90 -4.83
C ARG A 31 3.09 -12.75 -4.13
N LEU A 32 3.29 -12.94 -2.83
CA LEU A 32 4.09 -12.01 -2.05
C LEU A 32 5.54 -12.04 -2.54
N PRO A 33 6.13 -10.88 -2.89
CA PRO A 33 7.53 -10.84 -3.31
C PRO A 33 8.47 -11.32 -2.21
N ALA A 34 9.55 -11.99 -2.60
CA ALA A 34 10.57 -12.45 -1.66
C ALA A 34 11.31 -11.30 -0.96
N SER A 35 11.27 -10.12 -1.55
CA SER A 35 11.90 -8.90 -1.01
C SER A 35 11.11 -8.25 0.13
N VAL A 36 9.91 -8.76 0.46
CA VAL A 36 9.14 -8.25 1.60
C VAL A 36 9.92 -8.52 2.88
N PRO A 37 10.20 -7.47 3.70
CA PRO A 37 10.90 -7.66 4.96
C PRO A 37 10.12 -8.58 5.90
N ALA A 38 10.83 -9.45 6.62
CA ALA A 38 10.20 -10.37 7.55
C ALA A 38 9.52 -9.65 8.73
N ASP A 39 9.98 -8.45 9.06
CA ASP A 39 9.43 -7.63 10.14
C ASP A 39 8.32 -6.67 9.69
N LEU A 40 7.90 -6.74 8.43
CA LEU A 40 6.81 -5.93 7.92
C LEU A 40 5.46 -6.59 8.25
N PRO A 41 4.64 -6.00 9.14
CA PRO A 41 3.32 -6.54 9.42
C PRO A 41 2.40 -6.47 8.20
N LEU A 42 1.73 -7.55 7.92
CA LEU A 42 0.77 -7.65 6.82
C LEU A 42 -0.64 -7.79 7.37
N PRO A 43 -1.66 -7.32 6.65
CA PRO A 43 -3.03 -7.48 7.10
C PRO A 43 -3.43 -8.96 7.11
N GLU A 44 -4.12 -9.37 8.17
CA GLU A 44 -4.65 -10.72 8.28
C GLU A 44 -5.98 -10.84 7.56
N ARG A 45 -6.28 -12.04 7.07
CA ARG A 45 -7.54 -12.36 6.39
C ARG A 45 -7.82 -11.45 5.20
N ALA A 46 -6.76 -11.04 4.52
CA ALA A 46 -6.84 -10.19 3.35
C ALA A 46 -6.21 -10.89 2.16
N ALA A 47 -6.76 -10.63 0.98
CA ALA A 47 -6.24 -11.19 -0.26
C ALA A 47 -5.29 -10.18 -0.91
N LEU A 48 -4.07 -10.60 -1.19
CA LEU A 48 -3.13 -9.78 -1.94
C LEU A 48 -3.60 -9.65 -3.38
N ARG A 49 -3.87 -8.43 -3.82
CA ARG A 49 -4.35 -8.11 -5.16
C ARG A 49 -3.27 -7.58 -6.08
N THR A 50 -2.36 -6.80 -5.52
CA THR A 50 -1.28 -6.19 -6.27
C THR A 50 0.00 -6.25 -5.47
N ALA A 51 1.09 -6.62 -6.11
CA ALA A 51 2.41 -6.57 -5.54
C ALA A 51 3.35 -5.99 -6.58
N LEU A 52 3.90 -4.83 -6.29
CA LEU A 52 4.85 -4.14 -7.16
C LEU A 52 6.19 -4.04 -6.44
N ASP A 53 7.16 -4.77 -6.94
CA ASP A 53 8.53 -4.72 -6.45
C ASP A 53 9.30 -3.71 -7.29
N LEU A 54 9.69 -2.60 -6.67
CA LEU A 54 10.44 -1.54 -7.32
C LEU A 54 11.96 -1.66 -7.10
N GLY A 55 12.39 -2.84 -6.64
CA GLY A 55 13.79 -3.08 -6.30
C GLY A 55 14.27 -2.19 -5.17
N PRO A 56 15.41 -1.46 -5.36
CA PRO A 56 15.93 -0.58 -4.29
C PRO A 56 14.99 0.55 -3.89
N ARG A 57 14.02 0.89 -4.74
CA ARG A 57 13.04 1.95 -4.46
C ARG A 57 11.94 1.53 -3.52
N GLY A 58 11.72 0.24 -3.32
CA GLY A 58 10.78 -0.27 -2.35
C GLY A 58 9.75 -1.23 -2.90
N LEU A 59 8.68 -1.37 -2.16
CA LEU A 59 7.57 -2.27 -2.45
C LEU A 59 6.25 -1.53 -2.34
N ASN A 60 5.29 -1.93 -3.16
CA ASN A 60 3.91 -1.50 -3.00
C ASN A 60 3.01 -2.73 -3.03
N LEU A 61 2.29 -2.95 -1.94
CA LEU A 61 1.39 -4.09 -1.77
C LEU A 61 -0.03 -3.57 -1.56
N VAL A 62 -0.98 -4.15 -2.26
CA VAL A 62 -2.40 -3.83 -2.08
C VAL A 62 -3.16 -5.10 -1.76
N PHE A 63 -3.85 -5.08 -0.64
CA PHE A 63 -4.71 -6.16 -0.17
C PHE A 63 -6.17 -5.74 -0.23
N GLU A 64 -7.05 -6.71 -0.40
CA GLU A 64 -8.49 -6.52 -0.36
C GLU A 64 -9.07 -7.34 0.77
N THR A 65 -9.96 -6.75 1.55
CA THR A 65 -10.57 -7.40 2.69
C THR A 65 -11.98 -6.89 2.95
N ASP A 66 -12.72 -7.62 3.77
CA ASP A 66 -14.03 -7.24 4.25
C ASP A 66 -13.96 -6.83 5.71
N GLY A 67 -15.00 -6.16 6.19
CA GLY A 67 -15.12 -5.79 7.59
C GLY A 67 -15.39 -4.30 7.77
N SER A 68 -14.97 -3.76 8.90
CA SER A 68 -15.09 -2.35 9.25
C SER A 68 -13.72 -1.68 9.23
N LEU A 69 -13.70 -0.38 9.04
CA LEU A 69 -12.46 0.38 9.04
C LEU A 69 -11.66 0.20 10.35
N PRO A 70 -12.25 0.36 11.54
CA PRO A 70 -11.49 0.10 12.77
C PRO A 70 -11.09 -1.37 12.93
N GLY A 71 -11.92 -2.30 12.52
CA GLY A 71 -11.60 -3.73 12.59
C GLY A 71 -10.43 -4.14 11.71
N ILE A 72 -10.20 -3.43 10.61
CA ILE A 72 -9.07 -3.66 9.70
C ILE A 72 -7.83 -2.88 10.16
N ALA A 73 -8.01 -1.60 10.45
CA ALA A 73 -6.91 -0.69 10.69
C ALA A 73 -6.29 -0.84 12.08
N ASP A 74 -7.09 -0.99 13.13
CA ASP A 74 -6.60 -0.99 14.50
C ASP A 74 -5.65 -2.15 14.80
N PRO A 75 -5.96 -3.41 14.44
CA PRO A 75 -5.02 -4.51 14.67
C PRO A 75 -3.72 -4.35 13.87
N LEU A 76 -3.81 -3.88 12.65
CA LEU A 76 -2.63 -3.69 11.80
C LEU A 76 -1.74 -2.58 12.34
N ARG A 77 -2.31 -1.46 12.73
CA ARG A 77 -1.58 -0.35 13.35
C ARG A 77 -0.89 -0.78 14.65
N ALA A 78 -1.58 -1.57 15.47
CA ALA A 78 -1.00 -2.12 16.70
C ALA A 78 0.20 -3.02 16.43
N ARG A 79 0.12 -3.88 15.42
CA ARG A 79 1.24 -4.75 15.03
C ARG A 79 2.40 -3.97 14.41
N ILE A 80 2.12 -2.94 13.65
CA ILE A 80 3.15 -2.04 13.11
C ILE A 80 3.92 -1.37 14.26
N ALA A 81 3.20 -0.85 15.25
CA ALA A 81 3.83 -0.26 16.44
C ALA A 81 4.64 -1.30 17.23
N ALA A 82 4.09 -2.49 17.43
CA ALA A 82 4.76 -3.58 18.15
C ALA A 82 6.03 -4.06 17.43
N ALA A 83 6.08 -3.94 16.12
CA ALA A 83 7.27 -4.28 15.33
C ALA A 83 8.36 -3.20 15.37
N GLY A 84 8.15 -2.11 16.11
CA GLY A 84 9.15 -1.06 16.32
C GLY A 84 9.06 0.11 15.34
N TRP A 85 8.01 0.20 14.56
CA TRP A 85 7.79 1.32 13.66
C TRP A 85 7.24 2.52 14.42
N ALA A 86 7.91 3.66 14.31
CA ALA A 86 7.49 4.90 14.95
C ALA A 86 6.53 5.68 14.05
N PRO A 87 5.39 6.15 14.57
CA PRO A 87 4.45 6.92 13.77
C PRO A 87 5.03 8.29 13.39
N VAL A 88 4.82 8.69 12.14
CA VAL A 88 5.21 9.99 11.60
C VAL A 88 3.99 10.83 11.31
N THR A 89 3.01 10.28 10.58
CA THR A 89 1.75 10.94 10.28
C THR A 89 0.60 9.99 10.54
N ASP A 90 -0.57 10.54 10.86
CA ASP A 90 -1.78 9.77 11.08
C ASP A 90 -2.97 10.65 10.70
N VAL A 91 -3.65 10.30 9.61
CA VAL A 91 -4.82 11.00 9.11
C VAL A 91 -5.98 10.02 9.12
N VAL A 92 -6.97 10.30 9.96
CA VAL A 92 -8.18 9.48 10.08
C VAL A 92 -9.34 10.26 9.49
N LEU A 93 -9.93 9.71 8.45
CA LEU A 93 -11.13 10.21 7.80
C LEU A 93 -12.29 9.27 8.10
N GLU A 94 -13.49 9.66 7.72
CA GLU A 94 -14.68 8.85 7.99
C GLU A 94 -14.61 7.47 7.32
N GLN A 95 -14.06 7.39 6.11
CA GLN A 95 -13.97 6.15 5.34
C GLN A 95 -12.56 5.84 4.83
N ALA A 96 -11.55 6.38 5.49
CA ALA A 96 -10.17 6.13 5.11
C ALA A 96 -9.23 6.44 6.27
N ILE A 97 -8.12 5.73 6.30
CA ILE A 97 -7.00 6.01 7.21
C ILE A 97 -5.74 6.05 6.36
N PHE A 98 -4.92 7.07 6.58
CA PHE A 98 -3.60 7.18 5.99
C PHE A 98 -2.61 7.46 7.11
N ALA A 99 -1.62 6.60 7.22
CA ALA A 99 -0.60 6.72 8.26
C ALA A 99 0.77 6.45 7.65
N SER A 100 1.78 7.08 8.19
CA SER A 100 3.16 6.78 7.83
C SER A 100 3.99 6.52 9.08
N TYR A 101 4.99 5.67 8.91
CA TYR A 101 5.83 5.18 9.98
C TYR A 101 7.28 5.18 9.54
N ARG A 102 8.17 5.22 10.50
CA ARG A 102 9.62 5.16 10.28
C ARG A 102 10.25 4.12 11.20
N SER A 103 11.22 3.40 10.67
CA SER A 103 12.09 2.53 11.44
C SER A 103 13.53 2.67 10.92
N GLY A 104 14.33 3.48 11.62
CA GLY A 104 15.63 3.90 11.11
C GLY A 104 15.48 4.72 9.84
N GLU A 105 16.10 4.30 8.75
CA GLU A 105 15.95 4.92 7.43
C GLU A 105 14.77 4.40 6.63
N ARG A 106 14.12 3.35 7.09
CA ARG A 106 12.99 2.74 6.39
C ARG A 106 11.71 3.54 6.62
N LEU A 107 10.91 3.64 5.58
CA LEU A 107 9.60 4.30 5.61
C LEU A 107 8.51 3.31 5.24
N LEU A 108 7.38 3.44 5.89
CA LEU A 108 6.19 2.65 5.62
C LEU A 108 4.99 3.58 5.54
N ALA A 109 4.23 3.51 4.46
CA ALA A 109 2.96 4.20 4.33
C ALA A 109 1.83 3.18 4.33
N LEU A 110 0.85 3.39 5.18
CA LEU A 110 -0.36 2.58 5.30
C LEU A 110 -1.55 3.40 4.79
N GLY A 111 -2.31 2.83 3.88
CA GLY A 111 -3.58 3.37 3.46
C GLY A 111 -4.67 2.34 3.60
N VAL A 112 -5.79 2.69 4.24
CA VAL A 112 -6.99 1.86 4.26
C VAL A 112 -8.12 2.71 3.72
N SER A 113 -8.71 2.27 2.61
CA SER A 113 -9.77 3.01 1.93
C SER A 113 -10.79 2.05 1.35
N ARG A 114 -11.97 2.58 1.07
CA ARG A 114 -13.06 1.78 0.53
C ARG A 114 -13.12 1.91 -0.99
N SER A 115 -13.30 0.77 -1.66
CA SER A 115 -13.46 0.71 -3.11
C SER A 115 -14.46 -0.37 -3.47
N GLY A 116 -15.55 0.02 -4.11
CA GLY A 116 -16.55 -0.92 -4.61
C GLY A 116 -17.17 -1.84 -3.56
N GLY A 117 -17.43 -1.33 -2.36
CA GLY A 117 -18.01 -2.10 -1.26
C GLY A 117 -17.02 -2.94 -0.48
N ARG A 118 -15.76 -2.94 -0.88
CA ARG A 118 -14.66 -3.64 -0.19
C ARG A 118 -13.61 -2.66 0.32
N TRP A 119 -12.81 -3.12 1.24
CA TRP A 119 -11.70 -2.33 1.78
C TRP A 119 -10.41 -2.70 1.10
N LEU A 120 -9.64 -1.69 0.72
CA LEU A 120 -8.28 -1.84 0.22
C LEU A 120 -7.30 -1.40 1.29
N VAL A 121 -6.31 -2.25 1.53
CA VAL A 121 -5.19 -1.94 2.42
C VAL A 121 -3.95 -1.84 1.56
N SER A 122 -3.36 -0.65 1.48
CA SER A 122 -2.12 -0.44 0.74
C SER A 122 -0.96 -0.25 1.71
N LEU A 123 0.13 -0.93 1.42
CA LEU A 123 1.39 -0.80 2.14
C LEU A 123 2.46 -0.41 1.13
N ALA A 124 3.03 0.77 1.30
CA ALA A 124 4.17 1.23 0.54
C ALA A 124 5.40 1.25 1.45
N TYR A 125 6.36 0.43 1.12
CA TYR A 125 7.59 0.28 1.90
C TYR A 125 8.79 0.80 1.11
N VAL A 126 9.61 1.60 1.75
CA VAL A 126 10.85 2.11 1.19
C VAL A 126 11.99 1.77 2.14
N ALA A 127 12.93 0.97 1.67
CA ALA A 127 14.08 0.56 2.47
C ALA A 127 15.03 1.73 2.74
N ARG A 128 15.18 2.60 1.76
CA ARG A 128 16.02 3.79 1.86
C ARG A 128 15.39 4.91 1.04
N PRO A 129 15.08 6.05 1.66
CA PRO A 129 14.52 7.18 0.92
C PRO A 129 15.48 7.63 -0.19
N TYR A 130 14.92 8.01 -1.31
CA TYR A 130 15.72 8.61 -2.39
C TYR A 130 16.36 9.89 -1.89
N ASN A 131 17.68 9.95 -1.97
CA ASN A 131 18.42 11.16 -1.69
C ASN A 131 18.99 11.68 -3.00
N PRO A 132 18.46 12.78 -3.55
CA PRO A 132 18.92 13.30 -4.82
C PRO A 132 20.37 13.79 -4.78
N TRP A 133 20.91 13.96 -3.59
CA TRP A 133 22.29 14.44 -3.40
C TRP A 133 23.31 13.30 -3.30
N GLU A 134 22.91 12.06 -3.12
CA GLU A 134 23.82 10.91 -3.05
C GLU A 134 24.26 10.41 -4.44
N GLY A 135 23.56 10.79 -5.51
CA GLY A 135 23.87 10.34 -6.86
C GLY A 135 25.04 11.06 -7.54
N ASP A 136 25.50 12.16 -6.96
CA ASP A 136 26.49 13.03 -7.59
C ASP A 136 27.91 12.86 -7.01
N GLN A 137 28.12 11.88 -6.17
CA GLN A 137 29.43 11.60 -5.55
C GLN A 137 30.12 10.36 -6.14
N GLY A 138 29.81 10.06 -7.38
CA GLY A 138 30.44 8.91 -8.06
C GLY A 138 31.67 9.27 -8.85
#